data_aee720eec31474c52364a9945832c4ff
#
_entry.id   aee720eec31474c52364a9945832c4ff
#
_cell.length_a   1.000
_cell.length_b   1.000
_cell.length_c   1.000
_cell.angle_alpha   90.00
_cell.angle_beta   90.00
_cell.angle_gamma   90.00
#
_symmetry.space_group_name_H-M   'P 1'
#
loop_
_entity.id
_entity.type
_entity.pdbx_description
1 polymer ?
#
loop_
_entity_poly.entity_id
_entity_poly.type
_entity_poly.pdbx_seq_one_letter_code
_entity_poly.pdbx_strand_id
1 'polypeptide(L)'
;MTHTPLEGKVALVTGAGSGLGEATARALAQAGCSVACIDVNEEAVARVSRDLIDFDIESVSMPCDVRDEQAVFETVESIIEHFERLDFIVNNAAIDHTVSIDEMTVEQWDDVIDINLRAPFLFAKAALPIMREQGGGHIINIASTAATRAWGNASAYHASKWGLVGFSRGLGVEGRPDGIKTTTIIPGGMRTHFFDRFVEQGIPMPDQDKLQDPANVANLIVYALSMPAETSLQEVIVTPLNETSWP
;
A
#
# COMPACT_ATOMS: atom_id res chain seq x y z
N MET A 1 -2.31 1.24 -31.66
CA MET A 1 -2.07 1.86 -30.33
C MET A 1 -2.37 0.79 -29.30
N THR A 2 -1.40 0.34 -28.56
CA THR A 2 -1.62 -0.60 -27.43
C THR A 2 -2.32 0.20 -26.35
N HIS A 3 -3.59 -0.11 -26.09
CA HIS A 3 -4.37 0.53 -25.03
C HIS A 3 -3.72 0.16 -23.69
N THR A 4 -3.15 1.12 -23.00
CA THR A 4 -2.64 0.93 -21.62
C THR A 4 -3.84 0.92 -20.66
N PRO A 5 -3.98 -0.10 -19.79
CA PRO A 5 -5.24 -0.36 -19.09
C PRO A 5 -5.65 0.75 -18.09
N LEU A 6 -4.70 1.58 -17.64
CA LEU A 6 -4.92 2.64 -16.66
C LEU A 6 -4.60 4.04 -17.19
N GLU A 7 -4.58 4.20 -18.52
CA GLU A 7 -4.30 5.50 -19.18
C GLU A 7 -5.25 6.60 -18.71
N GLY A 8 -4.68 7.76 -18.34
CA GLY A 8 -5.42 8.93 -17.85
C GLY A 8 -5.98 8.79 -16.43
N LYS A 9 -5.56 7.75 -15.69
CA LYS A 9 -5.88 7.57 -14.27
C LYS A 9 -4.77 8.12 -13.39
N VAL A 10 -5.10 8.44 -12.13
CA VAL A 10 -4.17 8.95 -11.13
C VAL A 10 -4.21 8.03 -9.90
N ALA A 11 -3.04 7.60 -9.45
CA ALA A 11 -2.86 6.79 -8.27
C ALA A 11 -1.99 7.50 -7.21
N LEU A 12 -2.38 7.38 -5.96
CA LEU A 12 -1.55 7.68 -4.80
C LEU A 12 -0.97 6.38 -4.25
N VAL A 13 0.34 6.32 -4.01
CA VAL A 13 1.02 5.16 -3.43
C VAL A 13 1.81 5.58 -2.20
N THR A 14 1.46 5.04 -1.01
CA THR A 14 2.21 5.30 0.22
C THR A 14 3.36 4.30 0.40
N GLY A 15 4.47 4.75 1.02
CA GLY A 15 5.70 3.95 1.11
C GLY A 15 6.32 3.70 -0.26
N ALA A 16 6.21 4.68 -1.17
CA ALA A 16 6.64 4.56 -2.57
C ALA A 16 8.15 4.63 -2.76
N GLY A 17 8.91 5.02 -1.74
CA GLY A 17 10.36 5.20 -1.82
C GLY A 17 11.15 3.89 -1.99
N SER A 18 10.56 2.73 -1.69
CA SER A 18 11.25 1.45 -1.75
C SER A 18 10.31 0.24 -1.87
N GLY A 19 10.89 -0.94 -2.08
CA GLY A 19 10.21 -2.24 -1.94
C GLY A 19 8.97 -2.39 -2.80
N LEU A 20 7.86 -2.84 -2.18
CA LEU A 20 6.60 -3.04 -2.89
C LEU A 20 6.00 -1.71 -3.37
N GLY A 21 6.13 -0.62 -2.60
CA GLY A 21 5.64 0.70 -3.00
C GLY A 21 6.30 1.20 -4.27
N GLU A 22 7.63 1.15 -4.36
CA GLU A 22 8.38 1.48 -5.58
C GLU A 22 8.00 0.57 -6.75
N ALA A 23 7.93 -0.75 -6.54
CA ALA A 23 7.52 -1.69 -7.57
C ALA A 23 6.09 -1.42 -8.08
N THR A 24 5.17 -1.04 -7.16
CA THR A 24 3.80 -0.67 -7.49
C THR A 24 3.74 0.62 -8.30
N ALA A 25 4.47 1.66 -7.90
CA ALA A 25 4.54 2.91 -8.63
C ALA A 25 5.03 2.69 -10.07
N ARG A 26 6.08 1.88 -10.25
CA ARG A 26 6.61 1.50 -11.57
C ARG A 26 5.59 0.71 -12.40
N ALA A 27 4.91 -0.26 -11.81
CA ALA A 27 3.91 -1.07 -12.52
C ALA A 27 2.69 -0.23 -12.95
N LEU A 28 2.26 0.71 -12.12
CA LEU A 28 1.20 1.68 -12.43
C LEU A 28 1.61 2.59 -13.59
N ALA A 29 2.83 3.14 -13.55
CA ALA A 29 3.37 3.98 -14.63
C ALA A 29 3.45 3.20 -15.97
N GLN A 30 3.92 1.95 -15.95
CA GLN A 30 3.93 1.07 -17.11
C GLN A 30 2.52 0.80 -17.67
N ALA A 31 1.51 0.84 -16.81
CA ALA A 31 0.10 0.70 -17.20
C ALA A 31 -0.54 2.02 -17.65
N GLY A 32 0.24 3.12 -17.76
CA GLY A 32 -0.22 4.43 -18.21
C GLY A 32 -0.88 5.31 -17.14
N CYS A 33 -0.74 4.93 -15.87
CA CYS A 33 -1.29 5.67 -14.74
C CYS A 33 -0.32 6.75 -14.26
N SER A 34 -0.77 7.98 -14.08
CA SER A 34 -0.01 9.02 -13.36
C SER A 34 0.08 8.67 -11.87
N VAL A 35 1.21 8.98 -11.22
CA VAL A 35 1.48 8.49 -9.86
C VAL A 35 1.93 9.61 -8.93
N ALA A 36 1.21 9.80 -7.83
CA ALA A 36 1.67 10.54 -6.67
C ALA A 36 2.39 9.57 -5.72
N CYS A 37 3.70 9.71 -5.65
CA CYS A 37 4.58 8.90 -4.80
C CYS A 37 4.71 9.54 -3.42
N ILE A 38 4.31 8.84 -2.36
CA ILE A 38 4.30 9.31 -0.98
C ILE A 38 5.25 8.47 -0.15
N ASP A 39 6.16 9.12 0.56
CA ASP A 39 7.06 8.47 1.52
C ASP A 39 7.55 9.49 2.55
N VAL A 40 7.95 9.04 3.73
CA VAL A 40 8.64 9.89 4.71
C VAL A 40 10.08 10.21 4.31
N ASN A 41 10.69 9.36 3.50
CA ASN A 41 12.04 9.55 2.95
C ASN A 41 11.98 10.36 1.65
N GLU A 42 12.23 11.67 1.77
CA GLU A 42 12.19 12.63 0.67
C GLU A 42 13.12 12.26 -0.49
N GLU A 43 14.35 11.83 -0.21
CA GLU A 43 15.32 11.49 -1.26
C GLU A 43 14.89 10.25 -2.04
N ALA A 44 14.41 9.22 -1.33
CA ALA A 44 13.96 7.98 -1.94
C ALA A 44 12.73 8.20 -2.82
N VAL A 45 11.73 8.93 -2.33
CA VAL A 45 10.51 9.18 -3.09
C VAL A 45 10.75 10.09 -4.30
N ALA A 46 11.64 11.09 -4.18
CA ALA A 46 12.03 11.95 -5.29
C ALA A 46 12.80 11.18 -6.38
N ARG A 47 13.64 10.21 -6.00
CA ARG A 47 14.31 9.30 -6.94
C ARG A 47 13.28 8.49 -7.72
N VAL A 48 12.37 7.83 -7.02
CA VAL A 48 11.34 6.98 -7.66
C VAL A 48 10.50 7.81 -8.62
N SER A 49 9.94 8.94 -8.17
CA SER A 49 9.11 9.80 -9.02
C SER A 49 9.84 10.24 -10.31
N ARG A 50 11.12 10.61 -10.23
CA ARG A 50 11.92 10.96 -11.42
C ARG A 50 12.06 9.79 -12.39
N ASP A 51 12.29 8.59 -11.87
CA ASP A 51 12.44 7.40 -12.70
C ASP A 51 11.15 7.01 -13.44
N LEU A 52 9.98 7.45 -12.94
CA LEU A 52 8.69 7.18 -13.60
C LEU A 52 8.43 8.04 -14.84
N ILE A 53 9.14 9.15 -15.02
CA ILE A 53 9.00 10.03 -16.20
C ILE A 53 9.31 9.29 -17.51
N ASP A 54 10.16 8.27 -17.46
CA ASP A 54 10.51 7.45 -18.61
C ASP A 54 9.33 6.65 -19.21
N PHE A 55 8.19 6.58 -18.49
CA PHE A 55 6.97 5.89 -18.95
C PHE A 55 5.95 6.81 -19.63
N ASP A 56 6.32 8.07 -19.92
CA ASP A 56 5.43 9.07 -20.57
C ASP A 56 4.14 9.34 -19.76
N ILE A 57 4.26 9.36 -18.45
CA ILE A 57 3.20 9.69 -17.48
C ILE A 57 3.65 10.85 -16.58
N GLU A 58 2.71 11.47 -15.93
CA GLU A 58 2.98 12.49 -14.92
C GLU A 58 3.21 11.84 -13.54
N SER A 59 4.29 12.25 -12.85
CA SER A 59 4.60 11.76 -11.52
C SER A 59 5.06 12.90 -10.62
N VAL A 60 4.57 12.89 -9.37
CA VAL A 60 4.99 13.81 -8.32
C VAL A 60 5.48 13.05 -7.10
N SER A 61 6.46 13.61 -6.40
CA SER A 61 6.91 13.12 -5.09
C SER A 61 6.43 14.04 -3.99
N MET A 62 5.86 13.48 -2.94
CA MET A 62 5.34 14.23 -1.79
C MET A 62 5.85 13.58 -0.51
N PRO A 63 6.86 14.19 0.17
CA PRO A 63 7.26 13.76 1.50
C PRO A 63 6.11 13.91 2.49
N CYS A 64 5.72 12.83 3.18
CA CYS A 64 4.63 12.84 4.14
C CYS A 64 4.85 11.79 5.23
N ASP A 65 4.78 12.20 6.48
CA ASP A 65 4.59 11.27 7.59
C ASP A 65 3.11 10.90 7.66
N VAL A 66 2.79 9.67 7.31
CA VAL A 66 1.40 9.19 7.24
C VAL A 66 0.71 9.11 8.62
N ARG A 67 1.44 9.31 9.71
CA ARG A 67 0.89 9.41 11.07
C ARG A 67 0.26 10.77 11.34
N ASP A 68 0.71 11.81 10.63
CA ASP A 68 0.20 13.17 10.77
C ASP A 68 -1.08 13.35 9.96
N GLU A 69 -2.22 13.52 10.66
CA GLU A 69 -3.52 13.70 10.03
C GLU A 69 -3.55 14.92 9.10
N GLN A 70 -2.98 16.05 9.54
CA GLN A 70 -2.98 17.27 8.74
C GLN A 70 -2.15 17.09 7.47
N ALA A 71 -0.95 16.51 7.59
CA ALA A 71 -0.08 16.24 6.44
C ALA A 71 -0.75 15.30 5.42
N VAL A 72 -1.50 14.28 5.88
CA VAL A 72 -2.24 13.37 5.00
C VAL A 72 -3.34 14.12 4.22
N PHE A 73 -4.13 14.97 4.87
CA PHE A 73 -5.18 15.74 4.21
C PHE A 73 -4.59 16.75 3.22
N GLU A 74 -3.55 17.50 3.61
CA GLU A 74 -2.84 18.43 2.72
C GLU A 74 -2.22 17.72 1.51
N THR A 75 -1.71 16.50 1.71
CA THR A 75 -1.20 15.66 0.61
C THR A 75 -2.30 15.31 -0.40
N VAL A 76 -3.47 14.89 0.07
CA VAL A 76 -4.59 14.57 -0.82
C VAL A 76 -5.09 15.83 -1.55
N GLU A 77 -5.20 16.96 -0.87
CA GLU A 77 -5.57 18.25 -1.49
C GLU A 77 -4.57 18.64 -2.59
N SER A 78 -3.26 18.57 -2.31
CA SER A 78 -2.21 18.86 -3.28
C SER A 78 -2.25 17.95 -4.52
N ILE A 79 -2.61 16.68 -4.35
CA ILE A 79 -2.81 15.75 -5.46
C ILE A 79 -3.98 16.21 -6.35
N ILE A 80 -5.08 16.64 -5.73
CA ILE A 80 -6.24 17.14 -6.48
C ILE A 80 -5.94 18.48 -7.15
N GLU A 81 -5.21 19.37 -6.50
CA GLU A 81 -4.77 20.64 -7.14
C GLU A 81 -3.88 20.39 -8.35
N HIS A 82 -3.05 19.34 -8.33
CA HIS A 82 -2.10 19.03 -9.40
C HIS A 82 -2.72 18.24 -10.54
N PHE A 83 -3.49 17.18 -10.25
CA PHE A 83 -3.99 16.22 -11.24
C PHE A 83 -5.49 16.40 -11.56
N GLU A 84 -6.21 17.22 -10.80
CA GLU A 84 -7.67 17.43 -10.87
C GLU A 84 -8.51 16.16 -10.62
N ARG A 85 -7.86 15.05 -10.20
CA ARG A 85 -8.50 13.76 -9.93
C ARG A 85 -7.66 12.86 -9.04
N LEU A 86 -8.30 11.87 -8.42
CA LEU A 86 -7.66 10.76 -7.72
C LEU A 86 -8.50 9.49 -7.89
N ASP A 87 -8.04 8.57 -8.74
CA ASP A 87 -8.78 7.33 -9.05
C ASP A 87 -8.43 6.19 -8.10
N PHE A 88 -7.16 6.11 -7.70
CA PHE A 88 -6.65 4.97 -6.95
C PHE A 88 -5.82 5.38 -5.73
N ILE A 89 -5.98 4.65 -4.64
CA ILE A 89 -5.09 4.71 -3.48
C ILE A 89 -4.48 3.33 -3.25
N VAL A 90 -3.16 3.27 -3.08
CA VAL A 90 -2.46 2.08 -2.61
C VAL A 90 -1.85 2.37 -1.24
N ASN A 91 -2.53 1.96 -0.18
CA ASN A 91 -2.06 2.01 1.19
C ASN A 91 -1.04 0.89 1.41
N ASN A 92 0.24 1.20 1.15
CA ASN A 92 1.34 0.24 1.23
C ASN A 92 2.32 0.54 2.38
N ALA A 93 2.47 1.79 2.81
CA ALA A 93 3.34 2.15 3.92
C ALA A 93 3.07 1.26 5.14
N ALA A 94 4.12 0.66 5.68
CA ALA A 94 4.01 -0.23 6.84
C ALA A 94 5.36 -0.38 7.54
N ILE A 95 5.29 -0.56 8.86
CA ILE A 95 6.44 -0.90 9.71
C ILE A 95 6.11 -2.09 10.61
N ASP A 96 7.15 -2.64 11.22
CA ASP A 96 7.03 -3.62 12.31
C ASP A 96 8.19 -3.42 13.29
N HIS A 97 7.92 -3.63 14.55
CA HIS A 97 8.91 -3.80 15.62
C HIS A 97 8.90 -5.27 16.05
N THR A 98 9.99 -6.00 15.73
CA THR A 98 10.09 -7.44 16.00
C THR A 98 10.60 -7.65 17.42
N VAL A 99 9.71 -7.50 18.40
CA VAL A 99 9.97 -7.62 19.84
C VAL A 99 8.84 -8.35 20.55
N SER A 100 9.13 -9.01 21.69
CA SER A 100 8.11 -9.67 22.50
C SER A 100 7.15 -8.66 23.13
N ILE A 101 5.96 -9.11 23.53
CA ILE A 101 4.93 -8.21 24.06
C ILE A 101 5.35 -7.55 25.39
N ASP A 102 6.17 -8.20 26.16
CA ASP A 102 6.69 -7.70 27.44
C ASP A 102 7.87 -6.72 27.28
N GLU A 103 8.54 -6.74 26.11
CA GLU A 103 9.62 -5.80 25.76
C GLU A 103 9.15 -4.65 24.90
N MET A 104 7.98 -4.77 24.26
CA MET A 104 7.43 -3.74 23.38
C MET A 104 7.02 -2.50 24.16
N THR A 105 7.53 -1.34 23.78
CA THR A 105 7.06 -0.07 24.37
C THR A 105 5.70 0.33 23.79
N VAL A 106 4.98 1.20 24.52
CA VAL A 106 3.70 1.74 24.04
C VAL A 106 3.90 2.54 22.76
N GLU A 107 4.99 3.30 22.66
CA GLU A 107 5.33 4.09 21.47
C GLU A 107 5.57 3.20 20.24
N GLN A 108 6.25 2.05 20.42
CA GLN A 108 6.45 1.10 19.33
C GLN A 108 5.13 0.47 18.87
N TRP A 109 4.24 0.18 19.80
CA TRP A 109 2.89 -0.30 19.49
C TRP A 109 2.10 0.76 18.71
N ASP A 110 2.08 2.00 19.23
CA ASP A 110 1.35 3.11 18.63
C ASP A 110 1.88 3.42 17.22
N ASP A 111 3.21 3.44 17.01
CA ASP A 111 3.83 3.61 15.69
C ASP A 111 3.30 2.58 14.67
N VAL A 112 3.23 1.30 15.04
CA VAL A 112 2.75 0.24 14.15
C VAL A 112 1.26 0.43 13.83
N ILE A 113 0.45 0.76 14.82
CA ILE A 113 -0.99 0.98 14.63
C ILE A 113 -1.24 2.24 13.79
N ASP A 114 -0.54 3.33 14.07
CA ASP A 114 -0.71 4.59 13.36
C ASP A 114 -0.34 4.48 11.88
N ILE A 115 0.77 3.82 11.56
CA ILE A 115 1.22 3.69 10.18
C ILE A 115 0.41 2.61 9.45
N ASN A 116 0.25 1.42 10.04
CA ASN A 116 -0.30 0.27 9.30
C ASN A 116 -1.83 0.25 9.23
N LEU A 117 -2.52 0.93 10.16
CA LEU A 117 -3.99 0.87 10.28
C LEU A 117 -4.65 2.26 10.26
N ARG A 118 -4.17 3.20 11.10
CA ARG A 118 -4.76 4.54 11.17
C ARG A 118 -4.52 5.33 9.88
N ALA A 119 -3.31 5.30 9.31
CA ALA A 119 -3.00 6.02 8.07
C ALA A 119 -3.89 5.59 6.89
N PRO A 120 -4.12 4.29 6.58
CA PRO A 120 -5.13 3.87 5.60
C PRO A 120 -6.53 4.45 5.82
N PHE A 121 -6.96 4.57 7.08
CA PHE A 121 -8.21 5.24 7.42
C PHE A 121 -8.16 6.74 7.08
N LEU A 122 -7.07 7.44 7.40
CA LEU A 122 -6.93 8.89 7.12
C LEU A 122 -6.97 9.16 5.60
N PHE A 123 -6.22 8.40 4.80
CA PHE A 123 -6.26 8.53 3.35
C PHE A 123 -7.64 8.22 2.77
N ALA A 124 -8.31 7.18 3.25
CA ALA A 124 -9.67 6.88 2.83
C ALA A 124 -10.62 8.03 3.20
N LYS A 125 -10.55 8.55 4.44
CA LYS A 125 -11.38 9.66 4.91
C LYS A 125 -11.20 10.93 4.07
N ALA A 126 -9.97 11.26 3.69
CA ALA A 126 -9.67 12.42 2.85
C ALA A 126 -10.17 12.23 1.41
N ALA A 127 -10.03 11.04 0.84
CA ALA A 127 -10.30 10.79 -0.58
C ALA A 127 -11.76 10.39 -0.89
N LEU A 128 -12.50 9.80 0.05
CA LEU A 128 -13.87 9.33 -0.21
C LEU A 128 -14.81 10.41 -0.75
N PRO A 129 -14.83 11.67 -0.24
CA PRO A 129 -15.67 12.73 -0.81
C PRO A 129 -15.32 13.00 -2.28
N ILE A 130 -14.03 13.04 -2.61
CA ILE A 130 -13.50 13.30 -3.95
C ILE A 130 -13.90 12.17 -4.91
N MET A 131 -13.64 10.91 -4.51
CA MET A 131 -14.00 9.73 -5.29
C MET A 131 -15.51 9.64 -5.53
N ARG A 132 -16.32 10.04 -4.54
CA ARG A 132 -17.78 10.11 -4.67
C ARG A 132 -18.21 11.12 -5.73
N GLU A 133 -17.63 12.31 -5.72
CA GLU A 133 -17.92 13.36 -6.72
C GLU A 133 -17.47 12.95 -8.12
N GLN A 134 -16.40 12.19 -8.25
CA GLN A 134 -15.91 11.62 -9.51
C GLN A 134 -16.74 10.43 -10.02
N GLY A 135 -17.65 9.89 -9.20
CA GLY A 135 -18.49 8.74 -9.53
C GLY A 135 -17.82 7.39 -9.35
N GLY A 136 -16.76 7.32 -8.55
CA GLY A 136 -16.09 6.07 -8.17
C GLY A 136 -14.61 6.21 -7.91
N GLY A 137 -14.00 5.12 -7.46
CA GLY A 137 -12.58 5.02 -7.17
C GLY A 137 -12.21 3.61 -6.73
N HIS A 138 -10.93 3.37 -6.43
CA HIS A 138 -10.51 2.07 -5.93
C HIS A 138 -9.38 2.21 -4.90
N ILE A 139 -9.60 1.69 -3.71
CA ILE A 139 -8.63 1.70 -2.61
C ILE A 139 -8.05 0.29 -2.45
N ILE A 140 -6.75 0.18 -2.59
CA ILE A 140 -5.98 -1.05 -2.35
C ILE A 140 -5.32 -0.93 -0.98
N ASN A 141 -5.57 -1.88 -0.09
CA ASN A 141 -4.91 -1.99 1.21
C ASN A 141 -3.95 -3.18 1.22
N ILE A 142 -2.68 -2.92 1.48
CA ILE A 142 -1.66 -3.97 1.56
C ILE A 142 -1.62 -4.53 2.99
N ALA A 143 -2.27 -5.66 3.18
CA ALA A 143 -2.21 -6.43 4.42
C ALA A 143 -0.92 -7.29 4.47
N SER A 144 -0.99 -8.50 4.96
CA SER A 144 0.09 -9.49 5.04
C SER A 144 -0.51 -10.84 5.41
N THR A 145 0.19 -11.94 5.17
CA THR A 145 -0.11 -13.23 5.78
C THR A 145 -0.14 -13.15 7.32
N ALA A 146 0.42 -12.09 7.93
CA ALA A 146 0.23 -11.75 9.33
C ALA A 146 -1.26 -11.50 9.73
N ALA A 147 -2.14 -11.30 8.76
CA ALA A 147 -3.59 -11.20 8.98
C ALA A 147 -4.33 -12.54 8.79
N THR A 148 -3.61 -13.65 8.61
CA THR A 148 -4.21 -14.98 8.42
C THR A 148 -3.61 -16.03 9.34
N ARG A 149 -2.41 -15.77 9.87
CA ARG A 149 -1.66 -16.65 10.77
C ARG A 149 -0.85 -15.78 11.75
N ALA A 150 -0.23 -16.42 12.75
CA ALA A 150 0.53 -15.71 13.77
C ALA A 150 1.90 -16.36 14.04
N TRP A 151 2.86 -15.54 14.47
CA TRP A 151 4.17 -15.94 14.97
C TRP A 151 4.60 -15.03 16.12
N GLY A 152 5.59 -15.42 16.88
CA GLY A 152 6.09 -14.65 18.02
C GLY A 152 6.72 -13.31 17.62
N ASN A 153 6.80 -12.40 18.57
CA ASN A 153 7.47 -11.11 18.46
C ASN A 153 6.91 -10.17 17.39
N ALA A 154 5.62 -10.29 17.06
CA ALA A 154 4.97 -9.46 16.03
C ALA A 154 3.52 -9.08 16.40
N SER A 155 3.21 -8.98 17.70
CA SER A 155 1.82 -8.77 18.17
C SER A 155 1.18 -7.50 17.61
N ALA A 156 1.91 -6.37 17.60
CA ALA A 156 1.41 -5.11 17.03
C ALA A 156 1.18 -5.23 15.52
N TYR A 157 2.11 -5.88 14.81
CA TYR A 157 1.99 -6.10 13.37
C TYR A 157 0.79 -6.98 13.02
N HIS A 158 0.59 -8.08 13.76
CA HIS A 158 -0.61 -8.92 13.62
C HIS A 158 -1.89 -8.11 13.87
N ALA A 159 -1.96 -7.37 14.98
CA ALA A 159 -3.11 -6.56 15.32
C ALA A 159 -3.43 -5.54 14.20
N SER A 160 -2.41 -4.84 13.69
CA SER A 160 -2.58 -3.86 12.63
C SER A 160 -3.06 -4.49 11.31
N LYS A 161 -2.47 -5.62 10.88
CA LYS A 161 -2.83 -6.25 9.60
C LYS A 161 -4.16 -6.99 9.65
N TRP A 162 -4.54 -7.61 10.77
CA TRP A 162 -5.90 -8.10 10.99
C TRP A 162 -6.92 -6.98 11.04
N GLY A 163 -6.60 -5.87 11.74
CA GLY A 163 -7.43 -4.67 11.77
C GLY A 163 -7.65 -4.08 10.37
N LEU A 164 -6.59 -4.04 9.55
CA LEU A 164 -6.66 -3.52 8.18
C LEU A 164 -7.58 -4.35 7.29
N VAL A 165 -7.59 -5.68 7.41
CA VAL A 165 -8.55 -6.55 6.70
C VAL A 165 -9.97 -6.23 7.11
N GLY A 166 -10.23 -6.10 8.43
CA GLY A 166 -11.55 -5.73 8.96
C GLY A 166 -12.00 -4.35 8.48
N PHE A 167 -11.11 -3.35 8.54
CA PHE A 167 -11.35 -2.00 8.02
C PHE A 167 -11.68 -2.03 6.52
N SER A 168 -10.91 -2.76 5.72
CA SER A 168 -11.11 -2.87 4.26
C SER A 168 -12.48 -3.45 3.90
N ARG A 169 -12.95 -4.44 4.65
CA ARG A 169 -14.29 -5.02 4.45
C ARG A 169 -15.39 -4.00 4.73
N GLY A 170 -15.28 -3.25 5.85
CA GLY A 170 -16.21 -2.17 6.17
C GLY A 170 -16.22 -1.08 5.10
N LEU A 171 -15.04 -0.59 4.75
CA LEU A 171 -14.87 0.43 3.71
C LEU A 171 -15.47 0.00 2.36
N GLY A 172 -15.25 -1.27 1.96
CA GLY A 172 -15.81 -1.80 0.72
C GLY A 172 -17.35 -1.88 0.71
N VAL A 173 -17.99 -2.05 1.86
CA VAL A 173 -19.46 -1.99 1.99
C VAL A 173 -19.95 -0.54 1.91
N GLU A 174 -19.29 0.38 2.61
CA GLU A 174 -19.65 1.79 2.65
C GLU A 174 -19.44 2.50 1.30
N GLY A 175 -18.36 2.18 0.57
CA GLY A 175 -18.04 2.80 -0.72
C GLY A 175 -18.86 2.28 -1.91
N ARG A 176 -19.43 1.07 -1.79
CA ARG A 176 -20.12 0.40 -2.90
C ARG A 176 -21.26 1.20 -3.52
N PRO A 177 -22.15 1.89 -2.75
CA PRO A 177 -23.20 2.71 -3.35
C PRO A 177 -22.69 3.84 -4.25
N ASP A 178 -21.46 4.30 -4.01
CA ASP A 178 -20.81 5.40 -4.72
C ASP A 178 -19.84 4.89 -5.82
N GLY A 179 -19.85 3.58 -6.13
CA GLY A 179 -18.94 3.00 -7.12
C GLY A 179 -17.48 2.90 -6.65
N ILE A 180 -17.23 3.06 -5.33
CA ILE A 180 -15.88 2.99 -4.76
C ILE A 180 -15.60 1.54 -4.35
N LYS A 181 -14.53 0.98 -4.91
CA LYS A 181 -14.07 -0.39 -4.66
C LYS A 181 -12.98 -0.41 -3.60
N THR A 182 -12.91 -1.51 -2.86
CA THR A 182 -11.80 -1.78 -1.93
C THR A 182 -11.28 -3.19 -2.17
N THR A 183 -9.95 -3.32 -2.31
CA THR A 183 -9.27 -4.61 -2.41
C THR A 183 -8.22 -4.73 -1.32
N THR A 184 -8.20 -5.86 -0.65
CA THR A 184 -7.14 -6.23 0.29
C THR A 184 -6.19 -7.20 -0.38
N ILE A 185 -4.93 -6.82 -0.54
CA ILE A 185 -3.88 -7.73 -0.97
C ILE A 185 -3.18 -8.27 0.27
N ILE A 186 -3.04 -9.59 0.34
CA ILE A 186 -2.45 -10.31 1.48
C ILE A 186 -1.18 -11.03 0.98
N PRO A 187 -0.05 -10.32 0.89
CA PRO A 187 1.19 -10.93 0.42
C PRO A 187 1.87 -11.78 1.49
N GLY A 188 2.54 -12.82 1.05
CA GLY A 188 3.58 -13.52 1.81
C GLY A 188 4.92 -12.77 1.76
N GLY A 189 6.00 -13.42 2.15
CA GLY A 189 7.34 -12.83 2.18
C GLY A 189 7.80 -12.31 0.82
N MET A 190 8.39 -11.10 0.81
CA MET A 190 8.91 -10.45 -0.40
C MET A 190 10.36 -10.02 -0.20
N ARG A 191 11.16 -10.03 -1.27
CA ARG A 191 12.54 -9.49 -1.29
C ARG A 191 12.51 -7.97 -1.29
N THR A 192 12.42 -7.38 -0.09
CA THR A 192 12.38 -5.94 0.15
C THR A 192 13.21 -5.57 1.37
N HIS A 193 13.43 -4.28 1.58
CA HIS A 193 14.09 -3.74 2.78
C HIS A 193 13.33 -3.96 4.09
N PHE A 194 12.12 -4.51 4.02
CA PHE A 194 11.29 -4.76 5.21
C PHE A 194 11.99 -5.67 6.24
N PHE A 195 12.90 -6.54 5.82
CA PHE A 195 13.65 -7.44 6.70
C PHE A 195 15.01 -6.88 7.15
N ASP A 196 15.43 -5.67 6.71
CA ASP A 196 16.75 -5.13 7.06
C ASP A 196 16.94 -5.00 8.57
N ARG A 197 15.87 -4.68 9.31
CA ARG A 197 15.87 -4.65 10.77
C ARG A 197 16.27 -5.98 11.41
N PHE A 198 16.06 -7.11 10.74
CA PHE A 198 16.47 -8.43 11.26
C PHE A 198 17.98 -8.53 11.43
N VAL A 199 18.73 -7.95 10.49
CA VAL A 199 20.19 -7.90 10.56
C VAL A 199 20.63 -7.08 11.78
N GLU A 200 20.01 -5.91 11.99
CA GLU A 200 20.30 -5.02 13.13
C GLU A 200 19.97 -5.67 14.48
N GLN A 201 18.92 -6.48 14.52
CA GLN A 201 18.45 -7.19 15.72
C GLN A 201 19.10 -8.57 15.92
N GLY A 202 20.01 -9.01 15.02
CA GLY A 202 20.61 -10.33 15.07
C GLY A 202 19.62 -11.48 14.79
N ILE A 203 18.48 -11.19 14.16
CA ILE A 203 17.48 -12.17 13.75
C ILE A 203 17.92 -12.79 12.42
N PRO A 204 17.84 -14.12 12.24
CA PRO A 204 18.19 -14.76 10.97
C PRO A 204 17.32 -14.22 9.82
N MET A 205 17.97 -13.85 8.72
CA MET A 205 17.26 -13.45 7.50
C MET A 205 16.43 -14.61 6.95
N PRO A 206 15.23 -14.34 6.41
CA PRO A 206 14.45 -15.36 5.72
C PRO A 206 15.23 -15.94 4.54
N ASP A 207 15.00 -17.23 4.28
CA ASP A 207 15.54 -17.90 3.11
C ASP A 207 15.05 -17.20 1.84
N GLN A 208 15.97 -16.76 1.00
CA GLN A 208 15.68 -15.99 -0.21
C GLN A 208 14.77 -16.76 -1.19
N ASP A 209 14.85 -18.08 -1.22
CA ASP A 209 14.00 -18.95 -2.04
C ASP A 209 12.54 -19.00 -1.56
N LYS A 210 12.29 -18.50 -0.34
CA LYS A 210 10.95 -18.36 0.25
C LYS A 210 10.39 -16.94 0.12
N LEU A 211 11.09 -16.06 -0.57
CA LEU A 211 10.66 -14.69 -0.81
C LEU A 211 10.34 -14.48 -2.29
N GLN A 212 9.21 -13.85 -2.57
CA GLN A 212 8.84 -13.46 -3.94
C GLN A 212 9.40 -12.09 -4.33
N ASP A 213 9.47 -11.84 -5.62
CA ASP A 213 9.74 -10.52 -6.15
C ASP A 213 8.54 -9.59 -5.88
N PRO A 214 8.75 -8.37 -5.33
CA PRO A 214 7.66 -7.42 -5.12
C PRO A 214 6.94 -7.04 -6.43
N ALA A 215 7.59 -7.16 -7.59
CA ALA A 215 6.96 -6.94 -8.90
C ALA A 215 5.78 -7.89 -9.16
N ASN A 216 5.79 -9.12 -8.61
CA ASN A 216 4.68 -10.06 -8.76
C ASN A 216 3.41 -9.52 -8.05
N VAL A 217 3.58 -8.93 -6.87
CA VAL A 217 2.47 -8.32 -6.12
C VAL A 217 2.03 -7.00 -6.76
N ALA A 218 2.98 -6.19 -7.26
CA ALA A 218 2.68 -4.96 -7.99
C ALA A 218 1.85 -5.22 -9.25
N ASN A 219 2.17 -6.26 -10.03
CA ASN A 219 1.38 -6.66 -11.20
C ASN A 219 -0.03 -7.13 -10.82
N LEU A 220 -0.19 -7.79 -9.67
CA LEU A 220 -1.51 -8.17 -9.15
C LEU A 220 -2.33 -6.93 -8.76
N ILE A 221 -1.69 -5.90 -8.21
CA ILE A 221 -2.35 -4.61 -7.90
C ILE A 221 -2.87 -3.98 -9.19
N VAL A 222 -2.04 -3.88 -10.23
CA VAL A 222 -2.46 -3.36 -11.56
C VAL A 222 -3.62 -4.18 -12.12
N TYR A 223 -3.56 -5.51 -12.03
CA TYR A 223 -4.66 -6.38 -12.46
C TYR A 223 -5.96 -6.07 -11.70
N ALA A 224 -5.91 -5.93 -10.37
CA ALA A 224 -7.08 -5.59 -9.56
C ALA A 224 -7.70 -4.25 -9.95
N LEU A 225 -6.85 -3.24 -10.21
CA LEU A 225 -7.28 -1.90 -10.64
C LEU A 225 -7.88 -1.89 -12.05
N SER A 226 -7.45 -2.82 -12.92
CA SER A 226 -7.93 -2.95 -14.31
C SER A 226 -9.24 -3.73 -14.43
N MET A 227 -9.78 -4.26 -13.33
CA MET A 227 -11.05 -4.99 -13.36
C MET A 227 -12.22 -4.08 -13.75
N PRO A 228 -13.21 -4.59 -14.49
CA PRO A 228 -14.40 -3.82 -14.87
C PRO A 228 -15.09 -3.16 -13.69
N ALA A 229 -15.80 -2.05 -13.95
CA ALA A 229 -16.44 -1.26 -12.89
C ALA A 229 -17.40 -2.08 -12.02
N GLU A 230 -18.13 -3.01 -12.61
CA GLU A 230 -19.10 -3.90 -11.94
C GLU A 230 -18.46 -5.05 -11.17
N THR A 231 -17.13 -5.22 -11.26
CA THR A 231 -16.42 -6.34 -10.62
C THR A 231 -15.42 -5.81 -9.58
N SER A 232 -15.45 -6.39 -8.38
CA SER A 232 -14.49 -6.10 -7.31
C SER A 232 -13.76 -7.36 -6.89
N LEU A 233 -12.44 -7.32 -6.93
CA LEU A 233 -11.56 -8.29 -6.31
C LEU A 233 -11.40 -7.89 -4.84
N GLN A 234 -12.13 -8.53 -3.92
CA GLN A 234 -12.21 -8.05 -2.53
C GLN A 234 -10.98 -8.40 -1.69
N GLU A 235 -10.56 -9.66 -1.74
CA GLU A 235 -9.38 -10.15 -1.00
C GLU A 235 -8.59 -11.13 -1.87
N VAL A 236 -7.26 -10.97 -1.87
CA VAL A 236 -6.36 -11.87 -2.57
C VAL A 236 -5.15 -12.20 -1.71
N ILE A 237 -4.90 -13.48 -1.52
CA ILE A 237 -3.70 -13.98 -0.89
C ILE A 237 -2.72 -14.38 -1.98
N VAL A 238 -1.49 -13.85 -1.91
CA VAL A 238 -0.42 -14.13 -2.87
C VAL A 238 0.88 -14.40 -2.13
N THR A 239 1.34 -15.64 -2.20
CA THR A 239 2.52 -16.10 -1.47
C THR A 239 3.56 -16.68 -2.42
N PRO A 240 4.85 -16.67 -2.03
CA PRO A 240 5.84 -17.48 -2.71
C PRO A 240 5.41 -18.96 -2.77
N LEU A 241 5.69 -19.63 -3.88
CA LEU A 241 5.34 -21.06 -4.03
C LEU A 241 5.96 -21.94 -2.93
N ASN A 242 7.16 -21.58 -2.49
CA ASN A 242 7.92 -22.32 -1.47
C ASN A 242 7.63 -21.83 -0.03
N GLU A 243 6.67 -20.94 0.18
CA GLU A 243 6.28 -20.53 1.53
C GLU A 243 5.53 -21.68 2.21
N THR A 244 6.17 -22.24 3.26
CA THR A 244 5.67 -23.45 3.94
C THR A 244 4.76 -23.17 5.12
N SER A 245 4.55 -21.90 5.46
CA SER A 245 3.85 -21.48 6.67
C SER A 245 2.38 -21.10 6.41
N TRP A 246 1.80 -21.58 5.32
CA TRP A 246 0.36 -21.52 5.12
C TRP A 246 -0.32 -22.58 6.00
N PRO A 247 -1.37 -22.23 6.76
CA PRO A 247 -2.07 -23.17 7.60
C PRO A 247 -2.75 -24.29 6.82
#